data_a06c6bff5ab8011e10768684eb15cdca
#
_entry.id   a06c6bff5ab8011e10768684eb15cdca
#
_cell.length_a   1.000
_cell.length_b   1.000
_cell.length_c   1.000
_cell.angle_alpha   90.00
_cell.angle_beta   90.00
_cell.angle_gamma   90.00
#
_symmetry.space_group_name_H-M   'P 1'
#
loop_
_entity.id
_entity.type
_entity.pdbx_description
1 polymer ?
#
loop_
_entity_poly.entity_id
_entity_poly.type
_entity_poly.pdbx_seq_one_letter_code
_entity_poly.pdbx_strand_id
1 'polypeptide(L)'
;MILIRILTLCRRVSSLKEDQTIYDITVIGGGPVGMFTAFYGGMRQATVKIIESLPHLGGQLTALYPEKYIYDIAGFPKVRAQELVDNLQAQMDKFEQAIVLEQSVQDLEKQADGVFKLTTDKEVHFTKTVVITAGNGAFQPRKLELEQAKNFEGKNLHYFINDLNHFAGKKVMVFGGGDSAVDWAMMLEPIADTVYLAHRRDKFRAHEHSVENLKNSSVQIKTPYIPSELIGEEAIKQVVLENVQTQEKEVIDVDAVIVNYGFVSSLGPIKQWDLAIEKNSIVVNSKMETNIPGIYAAGDICTYDGKVKLIASGFGEAPTAVNNAKSYLDPKARVQPLHSTSMFKDE
;
A
#
# COMPACT_ATOMS: atom_id res chain seq x y z
N MET A 1 -31.64 4.05 16.08
CA MET A 1 -30.34 3.39 15.76
C MET A 1 -29.29 4.34 15.16
N ILE A 2 -29.65 5.29 14.30
CA ILE A 2 -28.75 6.29 13.69
C ILE A 2 -28.24 7.31 14.72
N LEU A 3 -29.07 7.79 15.63
CA LEU A 3 -28.68 8.76 16.68
C LEU A 3 -27.62 8.20 17.66
N ILE A 4 -27.69 6.91 17.98
CA ILE A 4 -26.72 6.27 18.90
C ILE A 4 -25.34 6.13 18.23
N ARG A 5 -25.28 5.91 16.90
CA ARG A 5 -23.99 5.86 16.15
C ARG A 5 -23.34 7.24 16.05
N ILE A 6 -24.11 8.31 15.85
CA ILE A 6 -23.59 9.68 15.80
C ILE A 6 -23.04 10.10 17.18
N LEU A 7 -23.73 9.77 18.26
CA LEU A 7 -23.26 10.04 19.62
C LEU A 7 -22.02 9.22 20.00
N THR A 8 -21.88 8.01 19.49
CA THR A 8 -20.68 7.17 19.74
C THR A 8 -19.48 7.68 18.94
N LEU A 9 -19.69 8.18 17.72
CA LEU A 9 -18.62 8.79 16.92
C LEU A 9 -18.14 10.12 17.54
N CYS A 10 -19.08 11.02 17.94
CA CYS A 10 -18.74 12.24 18.66
C CYS A 10 -18.04 12.00 20.01
N ARG A 11 -18.42 10.97 20.77
CA ARG A 11 -17.72 10.62 22.02
C ARG A 11 -16.31 10.06 21.80
N ARG A 12 -16.05 9.34 20.68
CA ARG A 12 -14.71 8.84 20.36
C ARG A 12 -13.75 9.96 19.98
N VAL A 13 -14.21 10.95 19.21
CA VAL A 13 -13.37 12.09 18.78
C VAL A 13 -12.97 12.98 19.95
N SER A 14 -13.83 13.14 20.97
CA SER A 14 -13.52 13.98 22.14
C SER A 14 -12.46 13.42 23.10
N SER A 15 -11.94 12.23 22.86
CA SER A 15 -10.91 11.56 23.70
C SER A 15 -9.58 11.32 22.97
N LEU A 16 -9.46 11.74 21.71
CA LEU A 16 -8.21 11.57 20.95
C LEU A 16 -7.16 12.56 21.45
N LYS A 17 -5.92 12.09 21.54
CA LYS A 17 -4.76 12.95 21.82
C LYS A 17 -4.56 13.90 20.65
N GLU A 18 -4.25 15.17 20.94
CA GLU A 18 -3.94 16.19 19.95
C GLU A 18 -2.43 16.46 19.91
N ASP A 19 -1.83 16.30 18.74
CA ASP A 19 -0.51 16.83 18.44
C ASP A 19 -0.68 18.26 17.90
N GLN A 20 -0.48 19.25 18.76
CA GLN A 20 -0.66 20.67 18.44
C GLN A 20 0.44 21.25 17.53
N THR A 21 1.44 20.47 17.15
CA THR A 21 2.48 20.91 16.22
C THR A 21 1.90 21.10 14.82
N ILE A 22 2.00 22.33 14.29
CA ILE A 22 1.53 22.65 12.94
C ILE A 22 2.67 22.47 11.95
N TYR A 23 2.56 21.51 11.05
CA TYR A 23 3.54 21.26 10.00
C TYR A 23 3.23 22.09 8.75
N ASP A 24 4.23 22.40 7.94
CA ASP A 24 4.03 23.06 6.66
C ASP A 24 3.31 22.13 5.67
N ILE A 25 3.73 20.85 5.64
CA ILE A 25 3.19 19.82 4.75
C ILE A 25 2.93 18.55 5.56
N THR A 26 1.72 18.00 5.48
CA THR A 26 1.45 16.62 5.89
C THR A 26 1.21 15.76 4.66
N VAL A 27 1.98 14.68 4.55
CA VAL A 27 1.86 13.66 3.51
C VAL A 27 0.98 12.53 4.04
N ILE A 28 -0.10 12.20 3.34
CA ILE A 28 -0.98 11.08 3.68
C ILE A 28 -0.63 9.89 2.78
N GLY A 29 0.01 8.88 3.37
CA GLY A 29 0.51 7.69 2.69
C GLY A 29 2.03 7.69 2.53
N GLY A 30 2.70 6.71 3.16
CA GLY A 30 4.14 6.54 3.20
C GLY A 30 4.69 5.57 2.14
N GLY A 31 4.00 5.41 1.01
CA GLY A 31 4.51 4.65 -0.14
C GLY A 31 5.67 5.39 -0.85
N PRO A 32 6.22 4.83 -1.94
CA PRO A 32 7.39 5.41 -2.64
C PRO A 32 7.23 6.89 -2.97
N VAL A 33 6.06 7.28 -3.48
CA VAL A 33 5.76 8.67 -3.84
C VAL A 33 5.67 9.55 -2.59
N GLY A 34 5.10 9.04 -1.49
CA GLY A 34 5.02 9.75 -0.22
C GLY A 34 6.38 9.99 0.41
N MET A 35 7.24 8.97 0.41
CA MET A 35 8.62 9.09 0.90
C MET A 35 9.41 10.13 0.09
N PHE A 36 9.29 10.09 -1.25
CA PHE A 36 9.93 11.08 -2.10
C PHE A 36 9.33 12.48 -1.95
N THR A 37 8.02 12.58 -1.69
CA THR A 37 7.36 13.86 -1.36
C THR A 37 7.94 14.46 -0.08
N ALA A 38 8.13 13.64 0.95
CA ALA A 38 8.70 14.10 2.23
C ALA A 38 10.16 14.55 2.08
N PHE A 39 10.98 13.76 1.38
CA PHE A 39 12.34 14.16 1.01
C PHE A 39 12.35 15.51 0.31
N TYR A 40 11.52 15.68 -0.71
CA TYR A 40 11.49 16.92 -1.51
C TYR A 40 10.96 18.10 -0.70
N GLY A 41 10.05 17.87 0.25
CA GLY A 41 9.60 18.86 1.23
C GLY A 41 10.78 19.38 2.08
N GLY A 42 11.64 18.48 2.56
CA GLY A 42 12.87 18.84 3.27
C GLY A 42 13.83 19.68 2.40
N MET A 43 14.01 19.31 1.12
CA MET A 43 14.77 20.13 0.16
C MET A 43 14.21 21.54 -0.02
N ARG A 44 12.91 21.71 0.20
CA ARG A 44 12.24 23.02 0.16
C ARG A 44 12.21 23.73 1.52
N GLN A 45 12.92 23.20 2.52
CA GLN A 45 12.95 23.73 3.89
C GLN A 45 11.54 23.86 4.49
N ALA A 46 10.69 22.90 4.20
CA ALA A 46 9.38 22.76 4.82
C ALA A 46 9.46 21.75 5.97
N THR A 47 8.73 22.01 7.04
CA THR A 47 8.50 21.00 8.07
C THR A 47 7.49 19.98 7.55
N VAL A 48 7.87 18.69 7.57
CA VAL A 48 7.08 17.62 6.95
C VAL A 48 6.70 16.57 7.96
N LYS A 49 5.45 16.12 7.90
CA LYS A 49 4.92 14.94 8.60
C LYS A 49 4.40 13.93 7.58
N ILE A 50 4.69 12.64 7.79
CA ILE A 50 4.04 11.53 7.08
C ILE A 50 3.06 10.86 8.03
N ILE A 51 1.84 10.59 7.58
CA ILE A 51 0.88 9.72 8.27
C ILE A 51 0.65 8.50 7.39
N GLU A 52 0.99 7.31 7.93
CA GLU A 52 0.88 6.03 7.25
C GLU A 52 0.02 5.05 8.07
N SER A 53 -0.87 4.35 7.41
CA SER A 53 -1.76 3.38 8.03
C SER A 53 -1.10 2.03 8.34
N LEU A 54 -0.02 1.71 7.65
CA LEU A 54 0.78 0.51 7.87
C LEU A 54 1.80 0.72 9.01
N PRO A 55 2.32 -0.36 9.61
CA PRO A 55 3.36 -0.30 10.64
C PRO A 55 4.76 0.05 10.09
N HIS A 56 4.89 0.26 8.81
CA HIS A 56 6.14 0.59 8.12
C HIS A 56 5.88 1.46 6.88
N LEU A 57 6.90 2.16 6.42
CA LEU A 57 6.90 2.87 5.15
C LEU A 57 7.08 1.90 3.97
N GLY A 58 6.92 2.41 2.74
CA GLY A 58 7.05 1.65 1.50
C GLY A 58 5.72 1.25 0.86
N GLY A 59 4.61 1.33 1.61
CA GLY A 59 3.27 1.09 1.08
C GLY A 59 3.12 -0.30 0.45
N GLN A 60 2.60 -0.36 -0.79
CA GLN A 60 2.38 -1.63 -1.49
C GLN A 60 3.67 -2.40 -1.79
N LEU A 61 4.81 -1.72 -1.97
CA LEU A 61 6.08 -2.37 -2.27
C LEU A 61 6.51 -3.31 -1.15
N THR A 62 6.49 -2.82 0.07
CA THR A 62 6.86 -3.61 1.25
C THR A 62 5.77 -4.57 1.69
N ALA A 63 4.49 -4.16 1.57
CA ALA A 63 3.38 -4.96 2.05
C ALA A 63 3.01 -6.13 1.12
N LEU A 64 3.17 -5.98 -0.21
CA LEU A 64 2.64 -6.94 -1.18
C LEU A 64 3.71 -7.75 -1.90
N TYR A 65 4.86 -7.13 -2.23
CA TYR A 65 5.85 -7.76 -3.09
C TYR A 65 7.29 -7.26 -2.86
N PRO A 66 7.79 -7.29 -1.62
CA PRO A 66 9.12 -6.78 -1.28
C PRO A 66 10.26 -7.42 -2.09
N GLU A 67 10.08 -8.69 -2.47
CA GLU A 67 11.08 -9.49 -3.18
C GLU A 67 11.01 -9.38 -4.71
N LYS A 68 9.94 -8.76 -5.25
CA LYS A 68 9.79 -8.62 -6.71
C LYS A 68 10.75 -7.56 -7.27
N TYR A 69 11.20 -7.81 -8.49
CA TYR A 69 11.96 -6.84 -9.27
C TYR A 69 11.04 -5.89 -10.04
N ILE A 70 11.39 -4.61 -10.01
CA ILE A 70 10.76 -3.53 -10.75
C ILE A 70 11.73 -3.09 -11.83
N TYR A 71 11.26 -2.91 -13.07
CA TYR A 71 12.09 -2.64 -14.25
C TYR A 71 11.85 -1.24 -14.85
N ASP A 72 10.83 -0.53 -14.38
CA ASP A 72 10.38 0.77 -14.91
C ASP A 72 10.66 1.95 -13.97
N ILE A 73 11.71 1.83 -13.16
CA ILE A 73 12.26 2.93 -12.37
C ILE A 73 13.47 3.49 -13.09
N ALA A 74 13.40 4.76 -13.49
CA ALA A 74 14.49 5.43 -14.18
C ALA A 74 15.79 5.40 -13.35
N GLY A 75 16.91 5.06 -13.99
CA GLY A 75 18.21 4.93 -13.34
C GLY A 75 18.54 3.53 -12.82
N PHE A 76 17.58 2.61 -12.77
CA PHE A 76 17.79 1.22 -12.38
C PHE A 76 17.44 0.29 -13.54
N PRO A 77 18.38 -0.55 -14.05
CA PRO A 77 18.04 -1.60 -15.01
C PRO A 77 17.00 -2.58 -14.45
N LYS A 78 17.09 -2.87 -13.16
CA LYS A 78 16.11 -3.52 -12.30
C LYS A 78 16.45 -3.19 -10.85
N VAL A 79 15.45 -3.17 -9.98
CA VAL A 79 15.63 -2.97 -8.54
C VAL A 79 14.60 -3.81 -7.80
N ARG A 80 14.97 -4.45 -6.67
CA ARG A 80 13.97 -5.10 -5.81
C ARG A 80 13.09 -4.04 -5.16
N ALA A 81 11.82 -4.39 -4.96
CA ALA A 81 10.86 -3.47 -4.35
C ALA A 81 11.33 -2.99 -2.96
N GLN A 82 11.84 -3.89 -2.11
CA GLN A 82 12.40 -3.53 -0.81
C GLN A 82 13.64 -2.65 -0.95
N GLU A 83 14.56 -2.97 -1.86
CA GLU A 83 15.77 -2.17 -2.11
C GLU A 83 15.43 -0.73 -2.56
N LEU A 84 14.39 -0.56 -3.39
CA LEU A 84 13.92 0.76 -3.75
C LEU A 84 13.41 1.53 -2.53
N VAL A 85 12.68 0.88 -1.63
CA VAL A 85 12.19 1.50 -0.38
C VAL A 85 13.35 1.88 0.53
N ASP A 86 14.35 1.01 0.69
CA ASP A 86 15.53 1.27 1.51
C ASP A 86 16.32 2.49 0.97
N ASN A 87 16.46 2.60 -0.36
CA ASN A 87 17.10 3.75 -1.00
C ASN A 87 16.28 5.05 -0.80
N LEU A 88 14.95 4.98 -0.88
CA LEU A 88 14.08 6.13 -0.63
C LEU A 88 14.13 6.56 0.85
N GLN A 89 14.24 5.60 1.78
CA GLN A 89 14.41 5.87 3.20
C GLN A 89 15.73 6.61 3.43
N ALA A 90 16.85 6.09 2.92
CA ALA A 90 18.15 6.72 3.04
C ALA A 90 18.20 8.13 2.40
N GLN A 91 17.42 8.33 1.33
CA GLN A 91 17.28 9.64 0.71
C GLN A 91 16.48 10.60 1.59
N MET A 92 15.38 10.13 2.19
CA MET A 92 14.49 10.88 3.07
C MET A 92 15.20 11.27 4.37
N ASP A 93 16.00 10.37 4.94
CA ASP A 93 16.72 10.56 6.21
C ASP A 93 17.77 11.68 6.20
N LYS A 94 18.01 12.29 5.03
CA LYS A 94 18.84 13.53 4.93
C LYS A 94 18.16 14.73 5.58
N PHE A 95 16.87 14.65 5.87
CA PHE A 95 16.08 15.72 6.51
C PHE A 95 15.29 15.15 7.67
N GLU A 96 14.98 16.00 8.66
CA GLU A 96 14.11 15.63 9.76
C GLU A 96 12.65 15.67 9.32
N GLN A 97 11.97 14.52 9.32
CA GLN A 97 10.53 14.41 9.16
C GLN A 97 9.90 13.73 10.37
N ALA A 98 8.66 14.15 10.70
CA ALA A 98 7.84 13.40 11.63
C ALA A 98 7.17 12.23 10.90
N ILE A 99 7.35 11.01 11.39
CA ILE A 99 6.74 9.81 10.84
C ILE A 99 5.75 9.26 11.85
N VAL A 100 4.49 9.15 11.44
CA VAL A 100 3.39 8.61 12.23
C VAL A 100 2.88 7.36 11.52
N LEU A 101 3.12 6.21 12.14
CA LEU A 101 2.75 4.89 11.60
C LEU A 101 1.49 4.36 12.28
N GLU A 102 0.87 3.36 11.66
CA GLU A 102 -0.33 2.68 12.15
C GLU A 102 -1.50 3.65 12.45
N GLN A 103 -1.59 4.74 11.69
CA GLN A 103 -2.68 5.70 11.82
C GLN A 103 -3.34 5.94 10.45
N SER A 104 -4.66 5.77 10.41
CA SER A 104 -5.46 6.01 9.22
C SER A 104 -6.22 7.33 9.36
N VAL A 105 -6.00 8.26 8.43
CA VAL A 105 -6.74 9.53 8.39
C VAL A 105 -8.20 9.25 8.04
N GLN A 106 -9.10 9.58 8.96
CA GLN A 106 -10.53 9.37 8.84
C GLN A 106 -11.25 10.62 8.34
N ASP A 107 -10.74 11.81 8.74
CA ASP A 107 -11.36 13.09 8.39
C ASP A 107 -10.31 14.17 8.13
N LEU A 108 -10.63 15.09 7.24
CA LEU A 108 -9.80 16.21 6.81
C LEU A 108 -10.64 17.47 6.72
N GLU A 109 -10.42 18.41 7.62
CA GLU A 109 -11.21 19.61 7.75
C GLU A 109 -10.32 20.86 7.69
N LYS A 110 -10.69 21.85 6.84
CA LYS A 110 -10.03 23.15 6.81
C LYS A 110 -10.63 24.06 7.86
N GLN A 111 -9.82 24.54 8.81
CA GLN A 111 -10.22 25.44 9.87
C GLN A 111 -10.35 26.90 9.36
N ALA A 112 -11.00 27.73 10.14
CA ALA A 112 -11.24 29.15 9.79
C ALA A 112 -9.94 29.97 9.61
N ASP A 113 -8.85 29.57 10.27
CA ASP A 113 -7.52 30.18 10.17
C ASP A 113 -6.72 29.66 8.97
N GLY A 114 -7.29 28.72 8.20
CA GLY A 114 -6.67 28.12 7.03
C GLY A 114 -5.81 26.87 7.31
N VAL A 115 -5.61 26.52 8.58
CA VAL A 115 -4.93 25.28 9.00
C VAL A 115 -5.84 24.08 8.74
N PHE A 116 -5.28 22.99 8.29
CA PHE A 116 -6.01 21.73 8.15
C PHE A 116 -5.88 20.89 9.43
N LYS A 117 -7.03 20.42 9.90
CA LYS A 117 -7.15 19.42 10.96
C LYS A 117 -7.36 18.05 10.33
N LEU A 118 -6.46 17.12 10.66
CA LEU A 118 -6.55 15.72 10.24
C LEU A 118 -6.90 14.87 11.46
N THR A 119 -8.01 14.18 11.39
CA THR A 119 -8.43 13.25 12.44
C THR A 119 -8.11 11.84 12.00
N THR A 120 -7.26 11.14 12.74
CA THR A 120 -6.98 9.73 12.52
C THR A 120 -7.83 8.85 13.43
N ASP A 121 -7.67 7.56 13.34
CA ASP A 121 -8.28 6.58 14.25
C ASP A 121 -7.67 6.63 15.67
N LYS A 122 -6.53 7.31 15.87
CA LYS A 122 -5.80 7.38 17.14
C LYS A 122 -5.59 8.81 17.67
N GLU A 123 -5.30 9.78 16.80
CA GLU A 123 -4.88 11.14 17.18
C GLU A 123 -5.45 12.21 16.24
N VAL A 124 -5.27 13.47 16.61
CA VAL A 124 -5.57 14.64 15.78
C VAL A 124 -4.27 15.36 15.45
N HIS A 125 -4.10 15.74 14.21
CA HIS A 125 -2.91 16.44 13.69
C HIS A 125 -3.30 17.71 12.97
N PHE A 126 -2.34 18.68 12.93
CA PHE A 126 -2.54 19.97 12.26
C PHE A 126 -1.46 20.24 11.22
N THR A 127 -1.83 20.87 10.11
CA THR A 127 -0.91 21.20 9.01
C THR A 127 -1.43 22.37 8.19
N LYS A 128 -0.53 23.08 7.52
CA LYS A 128 -0.89 24.19 6.63
C LYS A 128 -1.26 23.71 5.22
N THR A 129 -0.69 22.59 4.75
CA THR A 129 -1.00 21.97 3.46
C THR A 129 -0.98 20.45 3.56
N VAL A 130 -1.66 19.78 2.65
CA VAL A 130 -1.75 18.32 2.58
C VAL A 130 -1.32 17.84 1.19
N VAL A 131 -0.49 16.78 1.14
CA VAL A 131 -0.21 16.04 -0.10
C VAL A 131 -0.68 14.60 0.08
N ILE A 132 -1.70 14.20 -0.69
CA ILE A 132 -2.27 12.86 -0.62
C ILE A 132 -1.50 11.95 -1.59
N THR A 133 -0.84 10.91 -1.05
CA THR A 133 -0.05 9.92 -1.79
C THR A 133 -0.46 8.49 -1.43
N ALA A 134 -1.76 8.31 -1.16
CA ALA A 134 -2.34 7.08 -0.62
C ALA A 134 -2.48 5.93 -1.65
N GLY A 135 -1.81 6.01 -2.81
CA GLY A 135 -1.80 4.98 -3.84
C GLY A 135 -3.22 4.67 -4.36
N ASN A 136 -3.65 3.43 -4.28
CA ASN A 136 -5.02 3.05 -4.63
C ASN A 136 -6.00 3.15 -3.44
N GLY A 137 -5.63 3.90 -2.39
CA GLY A 137 -6.37 3.97 -1.12
C GLY A 137 -6.00 2.81 -0.18
N ALA A 138 -6.74 2.66 0.90
CA ALA A 138 -6.57 1.53 1.80
C ALA A 138 -6.81 0.23 1.03
N PHE A 139 -5.84 -0.66 1.03
CA PHE A 139 -5.97 -1.97 0.43
C PHE A 139 -6.09 -3.04 1.52
N GLN A 140 -7.06 -3.92 1.34
CA GLN A 140 -7.25 -5.08 2.19
C GLN A 140 -7.18 -6.34 1.34
N PRO A 141 -6.54 -7.41 1.79
CA PRO A 141 -6.54 -8.66 1.08
C PRO A 141 -7.99 -9.19 1.01
N ARG A 142 -8.35 -9.77 -0.12
CA ARG A 142 -9.56 -10.57 -0.21
C ARG A 142 -9.36 -11.81 0.64
N LYS A 143 -10.09 -11.87 1.74
CA LYS A 143 -9.96 -12.95 2.71
C LYS A 143 -10.53 -14.26 2.18
N LEU A 144 -10.03 -15.33 2.75
CA LEU A 144 -10.58 -16.66 2.55
C LEU A 144 -11.95 -16.73 3.24
N GLU A 145 -13.00 -17.03 2.46
CA GLU A 145 -14.40 -17.06 2.92
C GLU A 145 -14.73 -18.41 3.60
N LEU A 146 -13.88 -18.84 4.55
CA LEU A 146 -14.13 -19.98 5.41
C LEU A 146 -14.20 -19.48 6.85
N GLU A 147 -15.19 -19.94 7.61
CA GLU A 147 -15.39 -19.48 8.99
C GLU A 147 -14.18 -19.77 9.88
N GLN A 148 -13.53 -20.92 9.67
CA GLN A 148 -12.33 -21.34 10.40
C GLN A 148 -11.12 -20.48 10.10
N ALA A 149 -11.05 -19.79 8.95
CA ALA A 149 -9.88 -19.02 8.52
C ALA A 149 -9.44 -17.99 9.56
N LYS A 150 -10.41 -17.36 10.25
CA LYS A 150 -10.14 -16.34 11.28
C LYS A 150 -9.28 -16.86 12.44
N ASN A 151 -9.38 -18.15 12.74
CA ASN A 151 -8.63 -18.77 13.85
C ASN A 151 -7.14 -18.94 13.53
N PHE A 152 -6.77 -18.90 12.25
CA PHE A 152 -5.43 -19.17 11.75
C PHE A 152 -4.73 -17.93 11.18
N GLU A 153 -5.46 -16.81 11.01
CA GLU A 153 -4.89 -15.53 10.59
C GLU A 153 -3.80 -15.07 11.58
N GLY A 154 -2.64 -14.68 11.07
CA GLY A 154 -1.49 -14.28 11.88
C GLY A 154 -0.69 -15.44 12.50
N LYS A 155 -1.11 -16.69 12.28
CA LYS A 155 -0.37 -17.90 12.67
C LYS A 155 0.29 -18.52 11.45
N ASN A 156 -0.41 -19.40 10.72
CA ASN A 156 0.08 -20.00 9.49
C ASN A 156 -0.88 -19.86 8.28
N LEU A 157 -1.87 -18.98 8.40
CA LEU A 157 -2.65 -18.45 7.28
C LEU A 157 -2.17 -17.03 6.98
N HIS A 158 -1.60 -16.83 5.80
CA HIS A 158 -0.95 -15.59 5.38
C HIS A 158 -1.67 -14.97 4.20
N TYR A 159 -1.87 -13.65 4.24
CA TYR A 159 -2.30 -12.83 3.10
C TYR A 159 -1.16 -11.98 2.54
N PHE A 160 -0.08 -11.85 3.30
CA PHE A 160 1.15 -11.14 2.96
C PHE A 160 2.35 -12.00 3.30
N ILE A 161 3.42 -11.91 2.53
CA ILE A 161 4.68 -12.60 2.76
C ILE A 161 5.75 -11.52 2.94
N ASN A 162 6.30 -11.44 4.15
CA ASN A 162 7.35 -10.48 4.49
C ASN A 162 8.75 -11.12 4.48
N ASP A 163 8.83 -12.44 4.63
CA ASP A 163 10.08 -13.19 4.63
C ASP A 163 9.85 -14.58 4.02
N LEU A 164 10.52 -14.84 2.92
CA LEU A 164 10.47 -16.12 2.22
C LEU A 164 11.07 -17.27 3.05
N ASN A 165 12.11 -16.98 3.85
CA ASN A 165 12.79 -18.00 4.66
C ASN A 165 11.87 -18.61 5.73
N HIS A 166 10.79 -17.89 6.11
CA HIS A 166 9.76 -18.43 7.01
C HIS A 166 9.14 -19.74 6.49
N PHE A 167 9.17 -19.96 5.19
CA PHE A 167 8.59 -21.13 4.52
C PHE A 167 9.62 -22.22 4.17
N ALA A 168 10.88 -22.07 4.56
CA ALA A 168 11.93 -23.04 4.29
C ALA A 168 11.59 -24.42 4.87
N GLY A 169 11.66 -25.46 4.00
CA GLY A 169 11.39 -26.84 4.36
C GLY A 169 9.93 -27.16 4.72
N LYS A 170 8.98 -26.25 4.44
CA LYS A 170 7.55 -26.40 4.74
C LYS A 170 6.76 -26.87 3.51
N LYS A 171 5.64 -27.55 3.76
CA LYS A 171 4.60 -27.79 2.76
C LYS A 171 3.67 -26.57 2.71
N VAL A 172 3.68 -25.88 1.58
CA VAL A 172 2.97 -24.59 1.44
C VAL A 172 1.86 -24.72 0.40
N MET A 173 0.62 -24.33 0.79
CA MET A 173 -0.50 -24.19 -0.12
C MET A 173 -0.69 -22.73 -0.49
N VAL A 174 -0.63 -22.41 -1.79
CA VAL A 174 -0.91 -21.08 -2.33
C VAL A 174 -2.28 -21.11 -3.01
N PHE A 175 -3.17 -20.20 -2.64
CA PHE A 175 -4.47 -20.01 -3.28
C PHE A 175 -4.46 -18.78 -4.19
N GLY A 176 -4.82 -18.96 -5.44
CA GLY A 176 -4.95 -17.87 -6.40
C GLY A 176 -4.69 -18.30 -7.83
N GLY A 177 -4.84 -17.38 -8.77
CA GLY A 177 -4.64 -17.69 -10.20
C GLY A 177 -4.24 -16.47 -11.02
N GLY A 178 -3.85 -15.37 -10.37
CA GLY A 178 -3.24 -14.19 -10.98
C GLY A 178 -1.72 -14.20 -10.80
N ASP A 179 -1.05 -13.15 -11.33
CA ASP A 179 0.41 -13.01 -11.29
C ASP A 179 0.98 -13.22 -9.88
N SER A 180 0.39 -12.59 -8.85
CA SER A 180 0.88 -12.72 -7.48
C SER A 180 0.91 -14.16 -6.98
N ALA A 181 -0.11 -14.97 -7.28
CA ALA A 181 -0.16 -16.36 -6.84
C ALA A 181 0.89 -17.21 -7.55
N VAL A 182 1.06 -17.02 -8.85
CA VAL A 182 2.05 -17.72 -9.65
C VAL A 182 3.47 -17.32 -9.23
N ASP A 183 3.73 -16.05 -9.08
CA ASP A 183 5.04 -15.54 -8.66
C ASP A 183 5.43 -16.08 -7.28
N TRP A 184 4.52 -16.02 -6.29
CA TRP A 184 4.81 -16.56 -4.96
C TRP A 184 5.05 -18.07 -4.99
N ALA A 185 4.28 -18.84 -5.76
CA ALA A 185 4.51 -20.26 -5.89
C ALA A 185 5.90 -20.56 -6.46
N MET A 186 6.32 -19.82 -7.49
CA MET A 186 7.64 -19.95 -8.11
C MET A 186 8.79 -19.50 -7.21
N MET A 187 8.59 -18.44 -6.40
CA MET A 187 9.60 -17.97 -5.45
C MET A 187 9.77 -18.91 -4.26
N LEU A 188 8.71 -19.61 -3.87
CA LEU A 188 8.73 -20.59 -2.78
C LEU A 188 9.28 -21.96 -3.22
N GLU A 189 9.17 -22.30 -4.48
CA GLU A 189 9.61 -23.60 -5.02
C GLU A 189 11.04 -24.01 -4.61
N PRO A 190 12.07 -23.14 -4.70
CA PRO A 190 13.44 -23.51 -4.33
C PRO A 190 13.68 -23.55 -2.80
N ILE A 191 12.72 -23.13 -1.98
CA ILE A 191 12.89 -22.90 -0.54
C ILE A 191 12.05 -23.88 0.29
N ALA A 192 10.80 -24.09 -0.12
CA ALA A 192 9.86 -24.97 0.55
C ALA A 192 10.13 -26.44 0.24
N ASP A 193 9.65 -27.35 1.10
CA ASP A 193 9.67 -28.79 0.82
C ASP A 193 8.73 -29.13 -0.34
N THR A 194 7.54 -28.62 -0.30
CA THR A 194 6.51 -28.82 -1.34
C THR A 194 5.65 -27.59 -1.48
N VAL A 195 5.41 -27.14 -2.70
CA VAL A 195 4.49 -26.05 -3.00
C VAL A 195 3.30 -26.55 -3.79
N TYR A 196 2.11 -26.31 -3.30
CA TYR A 196 0.84 -26.51 -3.99
C TYR A 196 0.28 -25.16 -4.44
N LEU A 197 -0.20 -25.08 -5.68
CA LEU A 197 -0.92 -23.92 -6.18
C LEU A 197 -2.33 -24.32 -6.59
N ALA A 198 -3.33 -23.88 -5.82
CA ALA A 198 -4.73 -24.19 -6.07
C ALA A 198 -5.47 -23.00 -6.70
N HIS A 199 -6.17 -23.25 -7.81
CA HIS A 199 -6.98 -22.28 -8.51
C HIS A 199 -8.31 -22.87 -8.95
N ARG A 200 -9.39 -22.08 -8.82
CA ARG A 200 -10.76 -22.49 -9.14
C ARG A 200 -11.09 -22.69 -10.63
N ARG A 201 -10.16 -22.39 -11.52
CA ARG A 201 -10.31 -22.51 -12.98
C ARG A 201 -9.08 -23.18 -13.55
N ASP A 202 -9.22 -23.87 -14.68
CA ASP A 202 -8.10 -24.49 -15.39
C ASP A 202 -7.17 -23.45 -16.04
N LYS A 203 -7.68 -22.26 -16.32
CA LYS A 203 -6.91 -21.17 -16.92
C LYS A 203 -6.50 -20.13 -15.89
N PHE A 204 -5.20 -19.93 -15.74
CA PHE A 204 -4.62 -18.83 -14.96
C PHE A 204 -4.82 -17.48 -15.64
N ARG A 205 -4.85 -16.42 -14.84
CA ARG A 205 -4.88 -15.01 -15.31
C ARG A 205 -3.50 -14.35 -15.30
N ALA A 206 -2.48 -15.07 -14.85
CA ALA A 206 -1.12 -14.61 -14.82
C ALA A 206 -0.54 -14.51 -16.23
N HIS A 207 0.56 -13.78 -16.38
CA HIS A 207 1.29 -13.63 -17.63
C HIS A 207 1.67 -14.99 -18.22
N GLU A 208 1.52 -15.16 -19.53
CA GLU A 208 1.67 -16.44 -20.22
C GLU A 208 3.02 -17.10 -19.95
N HIS A 209 4.11 -16.32 -19.98
CA HIS A 209 5.47 -16.83 -19.70
C HIS A 209 5.60 -17.34 -18.25
N SER A 210 5.01 -16.65 -17.26
CA SER A 210 5.02 -17.10 -15.86
C SER A 210 4.25 -18.40 -15.68
N VAL A 211 3.13 -18.56 -16.40
CA VAL A 211 2.33 -19.80 -16.39
C VAL A 211 3.09 -20.95 -17.07
N GLU A 212 3.84 -20.68 -18.12
CA GLU A 212 4.71 -21.68 -18.76
C GLU A 212 5.81 -22.15 -17.82
N ASN A 213 6.50 -21.25 -17.15
CA ASN A 213 7.51 -21.58 -16.13
C ASN A 213 6.90 -22.41 -14.99
N LEU A 214 5.72 -22.01 -14.50
CA LEU A 214 4.99 -22.74 -13.47
C LEU A 214 4.71 -24.20 -13.89
N LYS A 215 4.27 -24.42 -15.12
CA LYS A 215 4.00 -25.79 -15.65
C LYS A 215 5.26 -26.64 -15.78
N ASN A 216 6.42 -26.03 -15.94
CA ASN A 216 7.72 -26.69 -16.06
C ASN A 216 8.43 -26.82 -14.69
N SER A 217 7.83 -26.34 -13.61
CA SER A 217 8.38 -26.37 -12.25
C SER A 217 7.94 -27.62 -11.47
N SER A 218 8.46 -27.77 -10.26
CA SER A 218 8.04 -28.83 -9.31
C SER A 218 6.76 -28.49 -8.53
N VAL A 219 6.18 -27.30 -8.73
CA VAL A 219 4.95 -26.85 -8.06
C VAL A 219 3.79 -27.77 -8.44
N GLN A 220 3.09 -28.28 -7.44
CA GLN A 220 1.91 -29.14 -7.63
C GLN A 220 0.67 -28.29 -7.92
N ILE A 221 0.27 -28.25 -9.19
CA ILE A 221 -0.90 -27.47 -9.63
C ILE A 221 -2.18 -28.24 -9.34
N LYS A 222 -3.11 -27.60 -8.62
CA LYS A 222 -4.45 -28.11 -8.30
C LYS A 222 -5.50 -27.23 -8.96
N THR A 223 -5.99 -27.65 -10.11
CA THR A 223 -7.09 -26.99 -10.85
C THR A 223 -8.09 -28.02 -11.35
N PRO A 224 -9.38 -27.72 -11.42
CA PRO A 224 -10.07 -26.57 -10.85
C PRO A 224 -10.55 -26.84 -9.41
N TYR A 225 -9.84 -26.34 -8.42
CA TYR A 225 -10.11 -26.60 -7.02
C TYR A 225 -10.31 -25.32 -6.20
N ILE A 226 -11.18 -25.42 -5.18
CA ILE A 226 -11.37 -24.39 -4.15
C ILE A 226 -11.13 -25.01 -2.76
N PRO A 227 -10.69 -24.22 -1.76
CA PRO A 227 -10.66 -24.69 -0.38
C PRO A 227 -12.09 -24.80 0.15
N SER A 228 -12.43 -25.94 0.75
CA SER A 228 -13.73 -26.20 1.38
C SER A 228 -13.63 -26.27 2.90
N GLU A 229 -12.46 -26.64 3.45
CA GLU A 229 -12.26 -26.73 4.90
C GLU A 229 -10.78 -26.55 5.25
N LEU A 230 -10.51 -25.97 6.43
CA LEU A 230 -9.20 -25.91 7.07
C LEU A 230 -9.23 -26.75 8.34
N ILE A 231 -8.34 -27.72 8.47
CA ILE A 231 -8.27 -28.65 9.60
C ILE A 231 -7.03 -28.37 10.43
N GLY A 232 -7.23 -28.16 11.73
CA GLY A 232 -6.17 -27.91 12.70
C GLY A 232 -6.73 -27.31 13.99
N GLU A 233 -5.97 -27.31 15.06
CA GLU A 233 -6.35 -26.71 16.34
C GLU A 233 -5.68 -25.33 16.52
N GLU A 234 -4.39 -25.30 16.78
CA GLU A 234 -3.60 -24.04 16.94
C GLU A 234 -3.12 -23.49 15.59
N ALA A 235 -2.85 -24.36 14.64
CA ALA A 235 -2.39 -24.05 13.28
C ALA A 235 -3.05 -25.01 12.29
N ILE A 236 -3.17 -24.60 11.03
CA ILE A 236 -3.65 -25.44 9.94
C ILE A 236 -2.66 -26.60 9.77
N LYS A 237 -3.16 -27.82 9.71
CA LYS A 237 -2.41 -29.03 9.42
C LYS A 237 -2.82 -29.64 8.09
N GLN A 238 -4.07 -29.44 7.69
CA GLN A 238 -4.60 -29.96 6.43
C GLN A 238 -5.54 -28.95 5.80
N VAL A 239 -5.59 -28.97 4.47
CA VAL A 239 -6.56 -28.25 3.66
C VAL A 239 -7.39 -29.26 2.91
N VAL A 240 -8.69 -29.14 2.97
CA VAL A 240 -9.62 -29.89 2.13
C VAL A 240 -9.89 -29.05 0.87
N LEU A 241 -9.47 -29.57 -0.26
CA LEU A 241 -9.79 -29.01 -1.58
C LEU A 241 -11.03 -29.71 -2.15
N GLU A 242 -11.90 -28.94 -2.78
CA GLU A 242 -13.08 -29.45 -3.49
C GLU A 242 -12.97 -29.10 -4.99
N ASN A 243 -13.09 -30.11 -5.84
CA ASN A 243 -13.12 -29.92 -7.28
C ASN A 243 -14.42 -29.22 -7.69
N VAL A 244 -14.31 -28.07 -8.37
CA VAL A 244 -15.47 -27.24 -8.74
C VAL A 244 -16.43 -27.95 -9.70
N GLN A 245 -15.95 -28.93 -10.48
CA GLN A 245 -16.74 -29.62 -11.50
C GLN A 245 -17.30 -30.94 -10.97
N THR A 246 -16.49 -31.75 -10.28
CA THR A 246 -16.87 -33.08 -9.83
C THR A 246 -17.36 -33.12 -8.40
N GLN A 247 -17.09 -32.08 -7.60
CA GLN A 247 -17.34 -31.98 -6.16
C GLN A 247 -16.56 -33.03 -5.32
N GLU A 248 -15.61 -33.70 -5.94
CA GLU A 248 -14.70 -34.60 -5.22
C GLU A 248 -13.79 -33.80 -4.28
N LYS A 249 -13.55 -34.38 -3.10
CA LYS A 249 -12.72 -33.77 -2.08
C LYS A 249 -11.35 -34.45 -1.99
N GLU A 250 -10.31 -33.64 -1.88
CA GLU A 250 -8.94 -34.07 -1.65
C GLU A 250 -8.41 -33.41 -0.39
N VAL A 251 -7.80 -34.19 0.51
CA VAL A 251 -7.18 -33.67 1.75
C VAL A 251 -5.67 -33.60 1.54
N ILE A 252 -5.11 -32.43 1.79
CA ILE A 252 -3.67 -32.16 1.60
C ILE A 252 -3.07 -31.69 2.91
N ASP A 253 -1.97 -32.35 3.35
CA ASP A 253 -1.19 -31.93 4.51
C ASP A 253 -0.39 -30.67 4.17
N VAL A 254 -0.45 -29.65 5.03
CA VAL A 254 0.23 -28.39 4.87
C VAL A 254 0.76 -27.85 6.19
N ASP A 255 1.87 -27.09 6.12
CA ASP A 255 2.44 -26.37 7.26
C ASP A 255 2.07 -24.86 7.21
N ALA A 256 1.76 -24.34 6.03
CA ALA A 256 1.36 -22.96 5.83
C ALA A 256 0.41 -22.80 4.64
N VAL A 257 -0.45 -21.81 4.74
CA VAL A 257 -1.40 -21.43 3.68
C VAL A 257 -1.21 -19.94 3.33
N ILE A 258 -1.13 -19.65 2.04
CA ILE A 258 -1.01 -18.29 1.49
C ILE A 258 -2.20 -18.03 0.58
N VAL A 259 -2.91 -16.93 0.82
CA VAL A 259 -4.11 -16.56 0.05
C VAL A 259 -3.85 -15.34 -0.82
N ASN A 260 -3.81 -15.55 -2.13
CA ASN A 260 -3.56 -14.52 -3.15
C ASN A 260 -4.78 -14.30 -4.05
N TYR A 261 -5.90 -13.95 -3.45
CA TYR A 261 -7.15 -13.63 -4.18
C TYR A 261 -7.18 -12.19 -4.71
N GLY A 262 -6.09 -11.46 -4.52
CA GLY A 262 -5.97 -10.04 -4.81
C GLY A 262 -6.47 -9.17 -3.67
N PHE A 263 -6.53 -7.87 -3.94
CA PHE A 263 -6.87 -6.87 -2.95
C PHE A 263 -8.14 -6.12 -3.35
N VAL A 264 -8.85 -5.62 -2.35
CA VAL A 264 -9.88 -4.61 -2.53
C VAL A 264 -9.24 -3.28 -2.22
N SER A 265 -9.13 -2.43 -3.22
CA SER A 265 -8.73 -1.04 -3.03
C SER A 265 -9.96 -0.18 -2.82
N SER A 266 -9.93 0.67 -1.81
CA SER A 266 -11.00 1.62 -1.53
C SER A 266 -10.40 2.95 -1.10
N LEU A 267 -10.92 4.03 -1.65
CA LEU A 267 -10.60 5.38 -1.16
C LEU A 267 -11.05 5.58 0.29
N GLY A 268 -11.95 4.72 0.80
CA GLY A 268 -12.42 4.79 2.17
C GLY A 268 -12.93 6.18 2.56
N PRO A 269 -12.40 6.75 3.67
CA PRO A 269 -12.78 8.08 4.16
C PRO A 269 -12.53 9.22 3.15
N ILE A 270 -11.53 9.09 2.25
CA ILE A 270 -11.18 10.12 1.26
C ILE A 270 -12.39 10.53 0.41
N LYS A 271 -13.35 9.63 0.19
CA LYS A 271 -14.60 9.92 -0.54
C LYS A 271 -15.49 10.96 0.15
N GLN A 272 -15.25 11.23 1.42
CA GLN A 272 -16.06 12.13 2.25
C GLN A 272 -15.38 13.49 2.51
N TRP A 273 -14.18 13.72 1.91
CA TRP A 273 -13.41 14.95 2.13
C TRP A 273 -13.71 16.06 1.11
N ASP A 274 -14.87 15.99 0.44
CA ASP A 274 -15.30 16.96 -0.58
C ASP A 274 -14.32 17.15 -1.75
N LEU A 275 -13.45 16.19 -1.98
CA LEU A 275 -12.53 16.18 -3.11
C LEU A 275 -13.24 15.76 -4.39
N ALA A 276 -12.88 16.38 -5.51
CA ALA A 276 -13.33 15.94 -6.83
C ALA A 276 -12.74 14.57 -7.16
N ILE A 277 -13.60 13.56 -7.35
CA ILE A 277 -13.20 12.18 -7.61
C ILE A 277 -13.74 11.72 -8.94
N GLU A 278 -12.87 11.17 -9.79
CA GLU A 278 -13.21 10.52 -11.05
C GLU A 278 -12.59 9.11 -11.09
N LYS A 279 -13.37 8.09 -11.46
CA LYS A 279 -12.92 6.69 -11.58
C LYS A 279 -12.09 6.20 -10.38
N ASN A 280 -12.54 6.55 -9.17
CA ASN A 280 -11.87 6.19 -7.91
C ASN A 280 -10.48 6.82 -7.74
N SER A 281 -10.23 7.99 -8.32
CA SER A 281 -9.00 8.78 -8.19
C SER A 281 -9.32 10.25 -7.97
N ILE A 282 -8.46 10.97 -7.25
CA ILE A 282 -8.59 12.40 -6.97
C ILE A 282 -8.23 13.19 -8.22
N VAL A 283 -9.12 14.06 -8.68
CA VAL A 283 -8.86 14.93 -9.84
C VAL A 283 -7.89 16.04 -9.42
N VAL A 284 -6.81 16.20 -10.20
CA VAL A 284 -5.82 17.28 -10.01
C VAL A 284 -5.54 18.01 -11.32
N ASN A 285 -5.05 19.24 -11.21
CA ASN A 285 -4.55 20.01 -12.34
C ASN A 285 -3.03 19.76 -12.59
N SER A 286 -2.43 20.48 -13.54
CA SER A 286 -0.99 20.36 -13.86
C SER A 286 -0.04 20.79 -12.73
N LYS A 287 -0.55 21.43 -11.67
CA LYS A 287 0.17 21.78 -10.46
C LYS A 287 0.00 20.74 -9.34
N MET A 288 -0.69 19.64 -9.62
CA MET A 288 -1.10 18.63 -8.64
C MET A 288 -2.09 19.17 -7.58
N GLU A 289 -2.74 20.33 -7.82
CA GLU A 289 -3.76 20.91 -6.95
C GLU A 289 -5.09 20.18 -7.14
N THR A 290 -5.75 19.88 -6.02
CA THR A 290 -7.14 19.41 -6.00
C THR A 290 -8.12 20.59 -6.14
N ASN A 291 -9.42 20.32 -6.05
CA ASN A 291 -10.44 21.37 -5.99
C ASN A 291 -10.42 22.17 -4.66
N ILE A 292 -9.71 21.70 -3.63
CA ILE A 292 -9.59 22.39 -2.32
C ILE A 292 -8.21 23.04 -2.23
N PRO A 293 -8.13 24.40 -2.16
CA PRO A 293 -6.87 25.10 -2.06
C PRO A 293 -6.06 24.70 -0.82
N GLY A 294 -4.80 24.30 -1.02
CA GLY A 294 -3.88 23.81 0.01
C GLY A 294 -3.83 22.28 0.09
N ILE A 295 -4.66 21.55 -0.69
CA ILE A 295 -4.63 20.09 -0.80
C ILE A 295 -4.14 19.71 -2.20
N TYR A 296 -3.17 18.82 -2.24
CA TYR A 296 -2.51 18.27 -3.42
C TYR A 296 -2.63 16.75 -3.44
N ALA A 297 -2.47 16.11 -4.60
CA ALA A 297 -2.38 14.67 -4.68
C ALA A 297 -1.34 14.25 -5.73
N ALA A 298 -0.63 13.15 -5.48
CA ALA A 298 0.41 12.61 -6.35
C ALA A 298 0.46 11.07 -6.29
N GLY A 299 0.94 10.43 -7.36
CA GLY A 299 0.99 8.98 -7.50
C GLY A 299 -0.35 8.40 -7.98
N ASP A 300 -0.57 7.12 -7.70
CA ASP A 300 -1.72 6.38 -8.25
C ASP A 300 -3.08 6.87 -7.76
N ILE A 301 -3.10 7.61 -6.64
CA ILE A 301 -4.31 8.17 -6.05
C ILE A 301 -4.92 9.27 -6.91
N CYS A 302 -4.12 9.97 -7.70
CA CYS A 302 -4.58 11.11 -8.50
C CYS A 302 -4.85 10.75 -9.97
N THR A 303 -5.65 11.60 -10.63
CA THR A 303 -5.94 11.52 -12.06
C THR A 303 -5.98 12.92 -12.69
N TYR A 304 -5.55 12.99 -13.94
CA TYR A 304 -5.59 14.13 -14.83
C TYR A 304 -5.51 13.62 -16.28
N ASP A 305 -5.74 14.46 -17.26
CA ASP A 305 -5.65 14.05 -18.65
C ASP A 305 -4.25 13.55 -19.02
N GLY A 306 -4.16 12.35 -19.60
CA GLY A 306 -2.88 11.69 -19.91
C GLY A 306 -2.19 11.00 -18.74
N LYS A 307 -2.82 10.86 -17.55
CA LYS A 307 -2.24 10.17 -16.40
C LYS A 307 -1.87 8.72 -16.68
N VAL A 308 -0.63 8.35 -16.39
CA VAL A 308 -0.14 6.98 -16.36
C VAL A 308 0.21 6.61 -14.91
N LYS A 309 -0.35 5.51 -14.40
CA LYS A 309 -0.13 5.04 -13.03
C LYS A 309 1.13 4.20 -12.93
N LEU A 310 2.27 4.87 -12.75
CA LEU A 310 3.59 4.31 -12.51
C LEU A 310 4.25 5.02 -11.32
N ILE A 311 5.12 4.32 -10.62
CA ILE A 311 5.95 4.93 -9.55
C ILE A 311 6.78 6.08 -10.13
N ALA A 312 7.36 5.88 -11.33
CA ALA A 312 8.17 6.89 -12.03
C ALA A 312 7.38 8.17 -12.32
N SER A 313 6.10 8.06 -12.73
CA SER A 313 5.22 9.22 -12.92
C SER A 313 4.98 9.94 -11.59
N GLY A 314 4.74 9.19 -10.51
CA GLY A 314 4.56 9.73 -9.17
C GLY A 314 5.79 10.49 -8.65
N PHE A 315 6.99 10.05 -8.99
CA PHE A 315 8.23 10.77 -8.66
C PHE A 315 8.34 12.12 -9.36
N GLY A 316 7.77 12.29 -10.55
CA GLY A 316 7.67 13.60 -11.21
C GLY A 316 6.57 14.49 -10.62
N GLU A 317 5.49 13.90 -10.14
CA GLU A 317 4.35 14.61 -9.54
C GLU A 317 4.65 15.13 -8.14
N ALA A 318 5.40 14.37 -7.33
CA ALA A 318 5.76 14.74 -5.96
C ALA A 318 6.48 16.11 -5.86
N PRO A 319 7.55 16.38 -6.62
CA PRO A 319 8.18 17.71 -6.64
C PRO A 319 7.23 18.81 -7.11
N THR A 320 6.35 18.52 -8.08
CA THR A 320 5.36 19.48 -8.57
C THR A 320 4.38 19.85 -7.46
N ALA A 321 3.83 18.88 -6.73
CA ALA A 321 2.95 19.13 -5.59
C ALA A 321 3.64 19.95 -4.51
N VAL A 322 4.85 19.55 -4.08
CA VAL A 322 5.60 20.23 -3.02
C VAL A 322 5.94 21.67 -3.39
N ASN A 323 6.38 21.93 -4.62
CA ASN A 323 6.73 23.30 -5.05
C ASN A 323 5.50 24.20 -5.09
N ASN A 324 4.34 23.70 -5.51
CA ASN A 324 3.11 24.46 -5.51
C ASN A 324 2.56 24.63 -4.08
N ALA A 325 2.69 23.64 -3.20
CA ALA A 325 2.39 23.78 -1.78
C ALA A 325 3.27 24.86 -1.12
N LYS A 326 4.57 24.88 -1.41
CA LYS A 326 5.48 25.93 -0.92
C LYS A 326 5.07 27.31 -1.39
N SER A 327 4.69 27.47 -2.65
CA SER A 327 4.20 28.75 -3.18
C SER A 327 2.85 29.17 -2.58
N TYR A 328 2.00 28.23 -2.20
CA TYR A 328 0.77 28.49 -1.46
C TYR A 328 1.04 29.01 -0.05
N LEU A 329 2.05 28.45 0.63
CA LEU A 329 2.47 28.87 1.97
C LEU A 329 3.20 30.21 1.96
N ASP A 330 4.03 30.43 0.96
CA ASP A 330 4.80 31.65 0.75
C ASP A 330 4.69 32.09 -0.74
N PRO A 331 3.81 33.05 -1.05
CA PRO A 331 3.63 33.54 -2.43
C PRO A 331 4.88 34.17 -3.06
N LYS A 332 5.92 34.48 -2.26
CA LYS A 332 7.20 34.97 -2.76
C LYS A 332 8.17 33.84 -3.08
N ALA A 333 7.90 32.62 -2.62
CA ALA A 333 8.73 31.47 -2.92
C ALA A 333 8.70 31.13 -4.41
N ARG A 334 9.88 30.89 -4.99
CA ARG A 334 9.96 30.45 -6.40
C ARG A 334 9.40 29.03 -6.53
N VAL A 335 8.54 28.80 -7.51
CA VAL A 335 8.05 27.46 -7.87
C VAL A 335 9.22 26.59 -8.36
N GLN A 336 10.08 27.14 -9.22
CA GLN A 336 11.31 26.47 -9.65
C GLN A 336 12.40 26.63 -8.59
N PRO A 337 12.82 25.54 -7.88
CA PRO A 337 13.89 25.62 -6.89
C PRO A 337 15.26 25.70 -7.55
N LEU A 338 16.29 25.91 -6.74
CA LEU A 338 17.68 25.70 -7.13
C LEU A 338 17.93 24.20 -7.38
N HIS A 339 18.95 23.88 -8.16
CA HIS A 339 19.34 22.49 -8.40
C HIS A 339 19.87 21.84 -7.11
N SER A 340 19.60 20.55 -6.93
CA SER A 340 20.01 19.78 -5.75
C SER A 340 21.52 19.82 -5.50
N THR A 341 22.31 19.83 -6.57
CA THR A 341 23.79 19.98 -6.53
C THR A 341 24.29 21.28 -5.87
N SER A 342 23.41 22.30 -5.77
CA SER A 342 23.74 23.54 -5.06
C SER A 342 23.45 23.48 -3.56
N MET A 343 22.71 22.47 -3.09
CA MET A 343 22.32 22.30 -1.69
C MET A 343 23.28 21.38 -0.94
N PHE A 344 23.67 20.28 -1.56
CA PHE A 344 24.65 19.35 -1.00
C PHE A 344 26.03 19.75 -1.55
N LYS A 345 26.84 20.35 -0.70
CA LYS A 345 28.27 20.50 -0.99
C LYS A 345 28.88 19.13 -0.76
N ASP A 346 29.74 18.69 -1.68
CA ASP A 346 30.45 17.41 -1.60
C ASP A 346 30.99 17.22 -0.16
N GLU A 347 30.53 16.18 0.52
CA GLU A 347 31.13 15.67 1.74
C GLU A 347 32.39 14.89 1.42
#